data_86ac77c0c030a693368aa0b644e4921e
#
_entry.id   86ac77c0c030a693368aa0b644e4921e
#
_cell.length_a   1.000
_cell.length_b   1.000
_cell.length_c   1.000
_cell.angle_alpha   90.00
_cell.angle_beta   90.00
_cell.angle_gamma   90.00
#
_symmetry.space_group_name_H-M   'P 1'
#
loop_
_entity.id
_entity.type
_entity.pdbx_description
1 polymer ?
#
loop_
_entity_poly.entity_id
_entity_poly.type
_entity_poly.pdbx_seq_one_letter_code
_entity_poly.pdbx_strand_id
1 'polypeptide(L)'
;INAFFAKECVVYALVAGLFSAGNGIVASFLLPLAEERGIPNISLFFSINAIVLFLMRLTIGKLIDKTDLLLIVVPSLLVSAFSFGLIGYSSSFWIVMIAAVFKALGHGGGQISLQSACIKCVPPGRVGVATATFYIGADIGQGFGSILGGKISSVFNYGTMFYLTAIVIVVVAGLFTIYEIHRRKTVPKDVR
;
A
#
# COMPACT_ATOMS: atom_id res chain seq x y z
N ILE A 1 11.93 8.75 -24.21
CA ILE A 1 11.55 8.59 -22.79
C ILE A 1 10.04 8.32 -22.68
N ASN A 2 9.19 9.03 -23.41
CA ASN A 2 7.73 8.82 -23.39
C ASN A 2 7.27 7.43 -23.89
N ALA A 3 8.11 6.69 -24.60
CA ALA A 3 7.83 5.32 -25.06
C ALA A 3 7.98 4.29 -23.91
N PHE A 4 8.76 4.60 -22.87
CA PHE A 4 9.09 3.68 -21.78
C PHE A 4 8.49 4.07 -20.43
N PHE A 5 7.99 5.30 -20.30
CA PHE A 5 7.47 5.83 -19.04
C PHE A 5 6.19 6.63 -19.27
N ALA A 6 5.15 6.33 -18.49
CA ALA A 6 3.90 7.07 -18.52
C ALA A 6 3.94 8.18 -17.47
N LYS A 7 4.21 9.42 -17.87
CA LYS A 7 4.29 10.58 -16.98
C LYS A 7 3.00 10.82 -16.21
N GLU A 8 1.88 10.52 -16.84
CA GLU A 8 0.53 10.63 -16.31
C GLU A 8 0.31 9.70 -15.09
N CYS A 9 1.08 8.62 -15.03
CA CYS A 9 0.99 7.59 -14.00
C CYS A 9 1.92 7.84 -12.81
N VAL A 10 2.87 8.78 -12.89
CA VAL A 10 3.96 8.96 -11.91
C VAL A 10 3.44 9.14 -10.48
N VAL A 11 2.41 9.97 -10.30
CA VAL A 11 1.87 10.23 -8.95
C VAL A 11 1.25 8.96 -8.38
N TYR A 12 0.49 8.20 -9.17
CA TYR A 12 -0.10 6.92 -8.73
C TYR A 12 0.99 5.88 -8.43
N ALA A 13 2.05 5.84 -9.25
CA ALA A 13 3.20 4.97 -9.04
C ALA A 13 3.99 5.34 -7.77
N LEU A 14 4.16 6.63 -7.47
CA LEU A 14 4.79 7.10 -6.23
C LEU A 14 3.96 6.72 -4.99
N VAL A 15 2.65 6.95 -5.02
CA VAL A 15 1.77 6.57 -3.91
C VAL A 15 1.76 5.05 -3.72
N ALA A 16 1.72 4.28 -4.82
CA ALA A 16 1.84 2.82 -4.77
C ALA A 16 3.20 2.37 -4.22
N GLY A 17 4.28 3.07 -4.56
CA GLY A 17 5.62 2.82 -4.04
C GLY A 17 5.70 3.03 -2.52
N LEU A 18 5.19 4.16 -2.04
CA LEU A 18 5.13 4.45 -0.60
C LEU A 18 4.27 3.42 0.14
N PHE A 19 3.17 2.99 -0.47
CA PHE A 19 2.31 1.92 0.04
C PHE A 19 3.03 0.57 0.08
N SER A 20 3.78 0.25 -0.98
CA SER A 20 4.56 -0.98 -1.10
C SER A 20 5.79 -1.00 -0.19
N ALA A 21 6.32 0.16 0.22
CA ALA A 21 7.38 0.24 1.22
C ALA A 21 6.98 -0.44 2.53
N GLY A 22 5.73 -0.26 2.97
CA GLY A 22 5.18 -0.99 4.11
C GLY A 22 5.17 -2.51 3.90
N ASN A 23 4.91 -3.00 2.68
CA ASN A 23 5.01 -4.43 2.37
C ASN A 23 6.44 -4.96 2.52
N GLY A 24 7.43 -4.21 2.04
CA GLY A 24 8.84 -4.55 2.20
C GLY A 24 9.23 -4.66 3.68
N ILE A 25 8.76 -3.72 4.51
CA ILE A 25 8.98 -3.75 5.96
C ILE A 25 8.35 -5.00 6.60
N VAL A 26 7.10 -5.32 6.29
CA VAL A 26 6.44 -6.52 6.82
C VAL A 26 7.16 -7.80 6.38
N ALA A 27 7.51 -7.89 5.09
CA ALA A 27 8.18 -9.08 4.55
C ALA A 27 9.55 -9.33 5.22
N SER A 28 10.28 -8.27 5.57
CA SER A 28 11.63 -8.36 6.12
C SER A 28 11.67 -8.46 7.65
N PHE A 29 10.72 -7.81 8.34
CA PHE A 29 10.86 -7.56 9.80
C PHE A 29 9.73 -8.12 10.66
N LEU A 30 8.68 -8.69 10.07
CA LEU A 30 7.61 -9.30 10.87
C LEU A 30 8.10 -10.53 11.63
N LEU A 31 8.93 -11.37 10.99
CA LEU A 31 9.49 -12.56 11.62
C LEU A 31 10.45 -12.19 12.76
N PRO A 32 11.46 -11.32 12.57
CA PRO A 32 12.32 -10.84 13.66
C PRO A 32 11.52 -10.21 14.84
N LEU A 33 10.47 -9.42 14.55
CA LEU A 33 9.60 -8.87 15.60
C LEU A 33 8.93 -9.99 16.41
N ALA A 34 8.43 -11.02 15.72
CA ALA A 34 7.75 -12.13 16.38
C ALA A 34 8.71 -12.96 17.23
N GLU A 35 9.93 -13.19 16.77
CA GLU A 35 11.00 -13.86 17.52
C GLU A 35 11.37 -13.06 18.78
N GLU A 36 11.58 -11.73 18.66
CA GLU A 36 11.84 -10.85 19.79
C GLU A 36 10.75 -10.91 20.87
N ARG A 37 9.48 -11.05 20.45
CA ARG A 37 8.32 -11.04 21.35
C ARG A 37 7.82 -12.43 21.74
N GLY A 38 8.45 -13.49 21.27
CA GLY A 38 8.04 -14.86 21.54
C GLY A 38 6.67 -15.23 20.97
N ILE A 39 6.26 -14.62 19.84
CA ILE A 39 4.97 -14.90 19.18
C ILE A 39 5.11 -16.13 18.29
N PRO A 40 4.41 -17.26 18.59
CA PRO A 40 4.53 -18.48 17.80
C PRO A 40 3.74 -18.39 16.49
N ASN A 41 4.09 -19.27 15.53
CA ASN A 41 3.33 -19.52 14.30
C ASN A 41 3.08 -18.28 13.43
N ILE A 42 3.98 -17.31 13.45
CA ILE A 42 3.85 -16.03 12.73
C ILE A 42 3.66 -16.21 11.20
N SER A 43 4.11 -17.33 10.64
CA SER A 43 3.95 -17.66 9.22
C SER A 43 2.48 -17.67 8.77
N LEU A 44 1.54 -17.95 9.69
CA LEU A 44 0.10 -17.89 9.41
C LEU A 44 -0.38 -16.48 9.04
N PHE A 45 0.34 -15.43 9.45
CA PHE A 45 0.07 -14.06 9.00
C PHE A 45 0.07 -13.97 7.47
N PHE A 46 1.08 -14.52 6.82
CA PHE A 46 1.19 -14.46 5.36
C PHE A 46 0.10 -15.28 4.68
N SER A 47 -0.28 -16.42 5.25
CA SER A 47 -1.38 -17.25 4.73
C SER A 47 -2.73 -16.53 4.82
N ILE A 48 -3.05 -15.95 5.98
CA ILE A 48 -4.28 -15.16 6.17
C ILE A 48 -4.27 -13.95 5.24
N ASN A 49 -3.15 -13.22 5.19
CA ASN A 49 -3.00 -12.07 4.31
C ASN A 49 -3.24 -12.45 2.84
N ALA A 50 -2.69 -13.57 2.38
CA ALA A 50 -2.88 -14.06 1.01
C ALA A 50 -4.34 -14.43 0.71
N ILE A 51 -5.01 -15.15 1.61
CA ILE A 51 -6.41 -15.53 1.45
C ILE A 51 -7.31 -14.29 1.37
N VAL A 52 -7.16 -13.36 2.31
CA VAL A 52 -7.96 -12.12 2.32
C VAL A 52 -7.67 -11.27 1.08
N LEU A 53 -6.42 -11.17 0.65
CA LEU A 53 -6.04 -10.45 -0.56
C LEU A 53 -6.66 -11.09 -1.82
N PHE A 54 -6.71 -12.41 -1.89
CA PHE A 54 -7.38 -13.14 -2.96
C PHE A 54 -8.88 -12.84 -3.01
N LEU A 55 -9.57 -12.89 -1.87
CA LEU A 55 -10.99 -12.55 -1.76
C LEU A 55 -11.26 -11.09 -2.15
N MET A 56 -10.37 -10.16 -1.73
CA MET A 56 -10.45 -8.76 -2.13
C MET A 56 -10.35 -8.58 -3.65
N ARG A 57 -9.46 -9.30 -4.32
CA ARG A 57 -9.34 -9.23 -5.79
C ARG A 57 -10.61 -9.62 -6.54
N LEU A 58 -11.37 -10.58 -6.00
CA LEU A 58 -12.63 -11.00 -6.61
C LEU A 58 -13.75 -9.96 -6.45
N THR A 59 -13.70 -9.15 -5.41
CA THR A 59 -14.79 -8.23 -5.05
C THR A 59 -14.52 -6.78 -5.42
N ILE A 60 -13.27 -6.35 -5.31
CA ILE A 60 -12.89 -4.94 -5.45
C ILE A 60 -13.11 -4.38 -6.86
N GLY A 61 -13.01 -5.21 -7.89
CA GLY A 61 -13.17 -4.76 -9.29
C GLY A 61 -14.51 -4.07 -9.54
N LYS A 62 -15.61 -4.65 -9.06
CA LYS A 62 -16.95 -4.06 -9.17
C LYS A 62 -17.11 -2.75 -8.39
N LEU A 63 -16.36 -2.60 -7.30
CA LEU A 63 -16.38 -1.40 -6.46
C LEU A 63 -15.61 -0.25 -7.12
N ILE A 64 -14.46 -0.53 -7.72
CA ILE A 64 -13.61 0.46 -8.40
C ILE A 64 -14.34 1.12 -9.59
N ASP A 65 -15.17 0.36 -10.29
CA ASP A 65 -15.92 0.90 -11.44
C ASP A 65 -17.09 1.79 -11.06
N LYS A 66 -17.57 1.71 -9.81
CA LYS A 66 -18.75 2.44 -9.34
C LYS A 66 -18.42 3.53 -8.31
N THR A 67 -17.21 3.56 -7.80
CA THR A 67 -16.85 4.40 -6.65
C THR A 67 -15.69 5.32 -7.01
N ASP A 68 -15.70 6.51 -6.49
CA ASP A 68 -14.58 7.45 -6.61
C ASP A 68 -13.27 6.89 -6.05
N LEU A 69 -12.16 7.14 -6.76
CA LEU A 69 -10.83 6.71 -6.37
C LEU A 69 -10.46 7.12 -4.94
N LEU A 70 -10.77 8.37 -4.55
CA LEU A 70 -10.51 8.87 -3.19
C LEU A 70 -11.23 8.06 -2.12
N LEU A 71 -12.48 7.68 -2.37
CA LEU A 71 -13.30 6.93 -1.42
C LEU A 71 -12.84 5.48 -1.23
N ILE A 72 -11.96 4.99 -2.08
CA ILE A 72 -11.36 3.66 -1.95
C ILE A 72 -9.93 3.77 -1.43
N VAL A 73 -9.10 4.62 -2.03
CA VAL A 73 -7.67 4.69 -1.73
C VAL A 73 -7.41 5.25 -0.34
N VAL A 74 -8.10 6.32 0.05
CA VAL A 74 -7.85 6.95 1.38
C VAL A 74 -8.24 6.04 2.53
N PRO A 75 -9.44 5.43 2.58
CA PRO A 75 -9.75 4.43 3.61
C PRO A 75 -8.80 3.24 3.58
N SER A 76 -8.38 2.79 2.39
CA SER A 76 -7.42 1.68 2.25
C SER A 76 -6.07 2.01 2.88
N LEU A 77 -5.55 3.23 2.69
CA LEU A 77 -4.33 3.71 3.33
C LEU A 77 -4.50 3.77 4.87
N LEU A 78 -5.63 4.30 5.35
CA LEU A 78 -5.89 4.39 6.79
C LEU A 78 -6.03 3.00 7.44
N VAL A 79 -6.71 2.07 6.78
CA VAL A 79 -6.83 0.67 7.24
C VAL A 79 -5.45 -0.01 7.27
N SER A 80 -4.60 0.25 6.27
CA SER A 80 -3.21 -0.22 6.30
C SER A 80 -2.41 0.40 7.44
N ALA A 81 -2.50 1.71 7.64
CA ALA A 81 -1.82 2.39 8.75
C ALA A 81 -2.25 1.80 10.10
N PHE A 82 -3.54 1.55 10.28
CA PHE A 82 -4.07 0.88 11.47
C PHE A 82 -3.45 -0.52 11.66
N SER A 83 -3.35 -1.30 10.58
CA SER A 83 -2.70 -2.61 10.63
C SER A 83 -1.24 -2.51 11.08
N PHE A 84 -0.46 -1.56 10.55
CA PHE A 84 0.94 -1.34 10.98
C PHE A 84 1.02 -0.94 12.46
N GLY A 85 0.09 -0.11 12.94
CA GLY A 85 -0.04 0.22 14.35
C GLY A 85 -0.31 -1.01 15.22
N LEU A 86 -1.22 -1.90 14.78
CA LEU A 86 -1.48 -3.17 15.47
C LEU A 86 -0.25 -4.09 15.51
N ILE A 87 0.51 -4.20 14.40
CA ILE A 87 1.75 -4.98 14.38
C ILE A 87 2.76 -4.38 15.36
N GLY A 88 2.93 -3.06 15.36
CA GLY A 88 3.83 -2.37 16.29
C GLY A 88 3.47 -2.59 17.77
N TYR A 89 2.18 -2.65 18.08
CA TYR A 89 1.65 -2.92 19.42
C TYR A 89 1.63 -4.40 19.80
N SER A 90 1.63 -5.30 18.81
CA SER A 90 1.33 -6.73 19.04
C SER A 90 2.23 -7.37 20.09
N SER A 91 1.60 -7.96 21.09
CA SER A 91 2.21 -8.83 22.11
C SER A 91 1.64 -10.25 22.08
N SER A 92 0.73 -10.52 21.15
CA SER A 92 -0.03 -11.76 21.07
C SER A 92 -0.24 -12.19 19.63
N PHE A 93 -0.25 -13.50 19.40
CA PHE A 93 -0.56 -14.10 18.11
C PHE A 93 -1.86 -13.57 17.50
N TRP A 94 -2.93 -13.47 18.27
CA TRP A 94 -4.24 -13.04 17.77
C TRP A 94 -4.25 -11.60 17.24
N ILE A 95 -3.52 -10.70 17.88
CA ILE A 95 -3.41 -9.31 17.44
C ILE A 95 -2.73 -9.26 16.06
N VAL A 96 -1.70 -10.08 15.85
CA VAL A 96 -1.00 -10.13 14.56
C VAL A 96 -1.88 -10.75 13.47
N MET A 97 -2.70 -11.74 13.80
CA MET A 97 -3.65 -12.33 12.84
C MET A 97 -4.73 -11.32 12.41
N ILE A 98 -5.26 -10.54 13.36
CA ILE A 98 -6.18 -9.44 13.06
C ILE A 98 -5.49 -8.40 12.17
N ALA A 99 -4.26 -8.04 12.49
CA ALA A 99 -3.48 -7.12 11.67
C ALA A 99 -3.27 -7.65 10.24
N ALA A 100 -3.09 -8.97 10.03
CA ALA A 100 -2.99 -9.57 8.71
C ALA A 100 -4.23 -9.30 7.84
N VAL A 101 -5.43 -9.41 8.45
CA VAL A 101 -6.71 -9.12 7.76
C VAL A 101 -6.77 -7.64 7.35
N PHE A 102 -6.54 -6.73 8.30
CA PHE A 102 -6.59 -5.30 8.00
C PHE A 102 -5.52 -4.89 6.98
N LYS A 103 -4.32 -5.47 7.05
CA LYS A 103 -3.28 -5.23 6.07
C LYS A 103 -3.70 -5.65 4.66
N ALA A 104 -4.31 -6.84 4.53
CA ALA A 104 -4.78 -7.35 3.25
C ALA A 104 -5.91 -6.49 2.67
N LEU A 105 -6.88 -6.07 3.50
CA LEU A 105 -7.97 -5.19 3.09
C LEU A 105 -7.44 -3.84 2.59
N GLY A 106 -6.57 -3.20 3.36
CA GLY A 106 -5.98 -1.93 2.99
C GLY A 106 -5.11 -2.04 1.74
N HIS A 107 -4.18 -3.00 1.71
CA HIS A 107 -3.27 -3.18 0.58
C HIS A 107 -4.03 -3.57 -0.70
N GLY A 108 -4.95 -4.53 -0.62
CA GLY A 108 -5.73 -4.98 -1.76
C GLY A 108 -6.59 -3.86 -2.34
N GLY A 109 -7.32 -3.13 -1.50
CA GLY A 109 -8.15 -2.00 -1.93
C GLY A 109 -7.34 -0.88 -2.56
N GLY A 110 -6.30 -0.43 -1.89
CA GLY A 110 -5.49 0.71 -2.31
C GLY A 110 -4.69 0.43 -3.59
N GLN A 111 -3.93 -0.65 -3.62
CA GLN A 111 -3.03 -0.93 -4.74
C GLN A 111 -3.77 -1.24 -6.04
N ILE A 112 -4.85 -2.02 -5.99
CA ILE A 112 -5.64 -2.35 -7.18
C ILE A 112 -6.33 -1.09 -7.71
N SER A 113 -6.84 -0.23 -6.84
CA SER A 113 -7.48 1.03 -7.24
C SER A 113 -6.50 2.03 -7.87
N LEU A 114 -5.31 2.17 -7.30
CA LEU A 114 -4.24 3.00 -7.86
C LEU A 114 -3.76 2.47 -9.23
N GLN A 115 -3.63 1.16 -9.38
CA GLN A 115 -3.28 0.53 -10.65
C GLN A 115 -4.37 0.80 -11.72
N SER A 116 -5.64 0.63 -11.36
CA SER A 116 -6.77 0.92 -12.26
C SER A 116 -6.77 2.39 -12.70
N ALA A 117 -6.55 3.32 -11.76
CA ALA A 117 -6.45 4.73 -12.07
C ALA A 117 -5.28 5.03 -13.02
N CYS A 118 -4.13 4.41 -12.81
CA CYS A 118 -2.96 4.53 -13.67
C CYS A 118 -3.27 4.07 -15.10
N ILE A 119 -3.95 2.93 -15.26
CA ILE A 119 -4.34 2.40 -16.58
C ILE A 119 -5.35 3.32 -17.26
N LYS A 120 -6.30 3.86 -16.53
CA LYS A 120 -7.34 4.78 -17.06
C LYS A 120 -6.79 6.15 -17.49
N CYS A 121 -5.58 6.53 -17.06
CA CYS A 121 -4.94 7.80 -17.44
C CYS A 121 -4.23 7.77 -18.80
N VAL A 122 -4.16 6.63 -19.46
CA VAL A 122 -3.45 6.47 -20.74
C VAL A 122 -4.36 5.90 -21.84
N PRO A 123 -4.09 6.20 -23.13
CA PRO A 123 -4.84 5.58 -24.22
C PRO A 123 -4.58 4.05 -24.29
N PRO A 124 -5.52 3.27 -24.88
CA PRO A 124 -5.46 1.80 -24.89
C PRO A 124 -4.14 1.21 -25.40
N GLY A 125 -3.48 1.84 -26.37
CA GLY A 125 -2.19 1.40 -26.90
C GLY A 125 -0.99 1.56 -25.94
N ARG A 126 -1.17 2.23 -24.78
CA ARG A 126 -0.11 2.51 -23.78
C ARG A 126 -0.34 1.85 -22.42
N VAL A 127 -1.33 0.97 -22.30
CA VAL A 127 -1.67 0.27 -21.05
C VAL A 127 -0.47 -0.51 -20.49
N GLY A 128 0.30 -1.18 -21.35
CA GLY A 128 1.51 -1.90 -20.92
C GLY A 128 2.56 -0.99 -20.31
N VAL A 129 2.78 0.21 -20.89
CA VAL A 129 3.72 1.21 -20.35
C VAL A 129 3.24 1.76 -19.01
N ALA A 130 1.94 2.04 -18.87
CA ALA A 130 1.36 2.50 -17.60
C ALA A 130 1.52 1.45 -16.49
N THR A 131 1.21 0.19 -16.80
CA THR A 131 1.37 -0.93 -15.88
C THR A 131 2.83 -1.11 -15.46
N ALA A 132 3.77 -1.05 -16.41
CA ALA A 132 5.20 -1.14 -16.11
C ALA A 132 5.66 0.01 -15.21
N THR A 133 5.24 1.26 -15.50
CA THR A 133 5.56 2.43 -14.68
C THR A 133 5.03 2.26 -13.26
N PHE A 134 3.82 1.76 -13.11
CA PHE A 134 3.19 1.51 -11.81
C PHE A 134 3.99 0.49 -10.98
N TYR A 135 4.33 -0.66 -11.58
CA TYR A 135 5.05 -1.72 -10.86
C TYR A 135 6.50 -1.33 -10.56
N ILE A 136 7.18 -0.61 -11.45
CA ILE A 136 8.51 -0.06 -11.14
C ILE A 136 8.46 0.81 -9.87
N GLY A 137 7.46 1.70 -9.76
CA GLY A 137 7.28 2.50 -8.56
C GLY A 137 7.01 1.65 -7.31
N ALA A 138 6.14 0.64 -7.43
CA ALA A 138 5.83 -0.27 -6.34
C ALA A 138 7.04 -1.10 -5.88
N ASP A 139 7.81 -1.65 -6.81
CA ASP A 139 8.98 -2.49 -6.52
C ASP A 139 10.13 -1.69 -5.91
N ILE A 140 10.41 -0.49 -6.45
CA ILE A 140 11.37 0.44 -5.85
C ILE A 140 10.95 0.77 -4.43
N GLY A 141 9.66 1.09 -4.21
CA GLY A 141 9.14 1.38 -2.88
C GLY A 141 9.31 0.22 -1.92
N GLN A 142 9.01 -1.00 -2.35
CA GLN A 142 9.15 -2.21 -1.53
C GLN A 142 10.61 -2.44 -1.12
N GLY A 143 11.55 -2.34 -2.05
CA GLY A 143 12.98 -2.47 -1.78
C GLY A 143 13.49 -1.37 -0.84
N PHE A 144 13.12 -0.12 -1.10
CA PHE A 144 13.48 1.02 -0.25
C PHE A 144 12.91 0.89 1.17
N GLY A 145 11.67 0.39 1.30
CA GLY A 145 11.03 0.11 2.58
C GLY A 145 11.84 -0.86 3.43
N SER A 146 12.31 -1.96 2.84
CA SER A 146 13.16 -2.93 3.53
C SER A 146 14.48 -2.31 4.00
N ILE A 147 15.15 -1.50 3.17
CA ILE A 147 16.41 -0.83 3.51
C ILE A 147 16.21 0.19 4.64
N LEU A 148 15.21 1.05 4.51
CA LEU A 148 14.89 2.07 5.53
C LEU A 148 14.44 1.41 6.83
N GLY A 149 13.62 0.36 6.76
CA GLY A 149 13.20 -0.44 7.91
C GLY A 149 14.39 -1.01 8.67
N GLY A 150 15.41 -1.54 7.95
CA GLY A 150 16.63 -2.03 8.55
C GLY A 150 17.41 -0.95 9.30
N LYS A 151 17.53 0.24 8.72
CA LYS A 151 18.18 1.37 9.40
C LYS A 151 17.42 1.83 10.64
N ILE A 152 16.08 1.90 10.56
CA ILE A 152 15.26 2.33 11.69
C ILE A 152 15.31 1.27 12.81
N SER A 153 15.21 -0.01 12.46
CA SER A 153 15.23 -1.09 13.47
C SER A 153 16.59 -1.26 14.15
N SER A 154 17.68 -0.86 13.49
CA SER A 154 19.03 -0.90 14.11
C SER A 154 19.26 0.22 15.12
N VAL A 155 18.54 1.34 15.03
CA VAL A 155 18.65 2.49 15.94
C VAL A 155 17.57 2.43 17.02
N PHE A 156 16.39 1.99 16.63
CA PHE A 156 15.22 1.82 17.50
C PHE A 156 14.87 0.32 17.58
N ASN A 157 13.71 -0.01 18.11
CA ASN A 157 13.16 -1.38 18.10
C ASN A 157 12.22 -1.61 16.90
N TYR A 158 11.88 -2.86 16.62
CA TYR A 158 10.96 -3.23 15.54
C TYR A 158 9.57 -2.60 15.72
N GLY A 159 9.06 -2.53 16.97
CA GLY A 159 7.77 -1.91 17.24
C GLY A 159 7.71 -0.44 16.81
N THR A 160 8.72 0.35 17.18
CA THR A 160 8.84 1.76 16.76
C THR A 160 8.89 1.91 15.25
N MET A 161 9.60 1.02 14.55
CA MET A 161 9.65 1.01 13.09
C MET A 161 8.26 0.85 12.46
N PHE A 162 7.43 -0.07 12.99
CA PHE A 162 6.07 -0.26 12.51
C PHE A 162 5.17 0.94 12.81
N TYR A 163 5.32 1.60 13.96
CA TYR A 163 4.60 2.84 14.26
C TYR A 163 4.99 3.99 13.32
N LEU A 164 6.28 4.18 13.05
CA LEU A 164 6.74 5.18 12.09
C LEU A 164 6.19 4.90 10.69
N THR A 165 6.15 3.63 10.27
CA THR A 165 5.53 3.24 9.01
C THR A 165 4.04 3.59 8.96
N ALA A 166 3.30 3.36 10.04
CA ALA A 166 1.89 3.75 10.14
C ALA A 166 1.71 5.27 9.98
N ILE A 167 2.54 6.07 10.65
CA ILE A 167 2.51 7.54 10.56
C ILE A 167 2.80 8.01 9.13
N VAL A 168 3.81 7.45 8.48
CA VAL A 168 4.14 7.78 7.09
C VAL A 168 2.97 7.50 6.16
N ILE A 169 2.28 6.37 6.32
CA ILE A 169 1.12 6.01 5.49
C ILE A 169 -0.05 6.99 5.73
N VAL A 170 -0.28 7.43 6.97
CA VAL A 170 -1.29 8.47 7.27
C VAL A 170 -0.95 9.79 6.58
N VAL A 171 0.31 10.21 6.63
CA VAL A 171 0.78 11.42 5.93
C VAL A 171 0.57 11.28 4.42
N VAL A 172 0.91 10.12 3.84
CA VAL A 172 0.67 9.83 2.42
C VAL A 172 -0.82 9.91 2.07
N ALA A 173 -1.70 9.40 2.93
CA ALA A 173 -3.15 9.48 2.73
C ALA A 173 -3.62 10.95 2.69
N GLY A 174 -3.10 11.79 3.59
CA GLY A 174 -3.39 13.23 3.59
C GLY A 174 -2.89 13.94 2.32
N LEU A 175 -1.64 13.71 1.93
CA LEU A 175 -1.05 14.28 0.72
C LEU A 175 -1.79 13.85 -0.56
N PHE A 176 -2.14 12.57 -0.65
CA PHE A 176 -2.91 12.05 -1.78
C PHE A 176 -4.30 12.68 -1.86
N THR A 177 -4.95 12.87 -0.72
CA THR A 177 -6.24 13.55 -0.65
C THR A 177 -6.17 14.98 -1.18
N ILE A 178 -5.17 15.75 -0.73
CA ILE A 178 -4.95 17.14 -1.18
C ILE A 178 -4.67 17.18 -2.69
N TYR A 179 -3.79 16.29 -3.18
CA TYR A 179 -3.46 16.20 -4.60
C TYR A 179 -4.69 15.92 -5.45
N GLU A 180 -5.50 14.93 -5.08
CA GLU A 180 -6.66 14.52 -5.89
C GLU A 180 -7.78 15.57 -5.86
N ILE A 181 -7.98 16.25 -4.73
CA ILE A 181 -8.92 17.39 -4.65
C ILE A 181 -8.44 18.54 -5.55
N HIS A 182 -7.14 18.86 -5.54
CA HIS A 182 -6.61 19.92 -6.39
C HIS A 182 -6.72 19.55 -7.88
N ARG A 183 -6.38 18.33 -8.24
CA ARG A 183 -6.51 17.81 -9.61
C ARG A 183 -7.96 17.92 -10.13
N ARG A 184 -8.94 17.63 -9.28
CA ARG A 184 -10.37 17.73 -9.63
C ARG A 184 -10.83 19.15 -9.92
N LYS A 185 -10.19 20.14 -9.32
CA LYS A 185 -10.50 21.57 -9.57
C LYS A 185 -9.89 22.09 -10.88
N THR A 186 -8.79 21.48 -11.33
CA THR A 186 -8.03 21.96 -12.49
C THR A 186 -8.39 21.23 -13.79
N VAL A 187 -8.96 20.02 -13.74
CA VAL A 187 -9.34 19.23 -14.93
C VAL A 187 -10.84 19.38 -15.19
N PRO A 188 -11.26 19.84 -16.41
CA PRO A 188 -12.67 19.94 -16.80
C PRO A 188 -13.40 18.59 -16.72
N LYS A 189 -14.71 18.64 -16.45
CA LYS A 189 -15.53 17.42 -16.27
C LYS A 189 -15.62 16.52 -17.51
N ASP A 190 -15.35 17.05 -18.70
CA ASP A 190 -15.50 16.36 -19.97
C ASP A 190 -14.33 15.38 -20.31
N VAL A 191 -13.31 15.31 -19.48
CA VAL A 191 -12.11 14.45 -19.67
C VAL A 191 -11.96 13.43 -18.52
N ARG A 192 -13.01 13.22 -17.72
CA ARG A 192 -13.00 12.31 -16.57
C ARG A 192 -13.48 10.91 -16.89
#